data_0d6bab9bea61c1d9a457c2398f0b25ff
#
_entry.id   0d6bab9bea61c1d9a457c2398f0b25ff
#
_cell.length_a   1.000
_cell.length_b   1.000
_cell.length_c   1.000
_cell.angle_alpha   90.00
_cell.angle_beta   90.00
_cell.angle_gamma   90.00
#
_symmetry.space_group_name_H-M   'P 1'
#
loop_
_entity.id
_entity.type
_entity.pdbx_description
1 polymer ?
#
loop_
_entity_poly.entity_id
_entity_poly.type
_entity_poly.pdbx_seq_one_letter_code
_entity_poly.pdbx_strand_id
1 'polypeptide(L)'
;MGSCSVPKYGDSLRGYAYPIHKRDGFRCVYCGWDGNQWPNWLFLSWDHLLPPGHADRNKCEFIVTACRLCNELHNRTKFDVEGKTPRELIEQKRPLILQRRREYKAFWEQHVATRQYPPEEP
;
A
#
# COMPACT_ATOMS: atom_id res chain seq x y z
N MET A 1 -14.20 15.95 -9.39
CA MET A 1 -13.76 14.82 -8.68
C MET A 1 -14.82 13.76 -8.49
N GLY A 2 -14.57 12.57 -8.90
CA GLY A 2 -15.54 11.52 -8.81
C GLY A 2 -15.69 10.97 -7.40
N SER A 3 -16.90 10.64 -7.00
CA SER A 3 -17.13 9.82 -5.83
C SER A 3 -16.79 8.38 -6.16
N CYS A 4 -16.43 7.60 -5.15
CA CYS A 4 -16.29 6.17 -5.33
C CYS A 4 -17.65 5.56 -5.60
N SER A 5 -17.76 4.78 -6.66
CA SER A 5 -19.00 4.10 -7.00
C SER A 5 -19.39 3.10 -5.89
N VAL A 6 -20.69 2.92 -5.70
CA VAL A 6 -21.18 1.88 -4.80
C VAL A 6 -20.78 0.53 -5.38
N PRO A 7 -20.08 -0.33 -4.62
CA PRO A 7 -19.65 -1.61 -5.14
C PRO A 7 -20.81 -2.56 -5.39
N LYS A 8 -20.74 -3.29 -6.48
CA LYS A 8 -21.69 -4.35 -6.82
C LYS A 8 -21.38 -5.63 -6.04
N TYR A 9 -20.10 -5.88 -5.83
CA TYR A 9 -19.61 -7.07 -5.11
C TYR A 9 -19.24 -6.71 -3.69
N GLY A 10 -19.33 -7.65 -2.78
CA GLY A 10 -19.01 -7.42 -1.38
C GLY A 10 -17.53 -7.41 -1.03
N ASP A 11 -16.68 -7.98 -1.89
CA ASP A 11 -15.24 -8.00 -1.66
C ASP A 11 -14.55 -6.73 -2.14
N SER A 12 -13.33 -6.50 -1.68
CA SER A 12 -12.59 -5.29 -2.03
C SER A 12 -12.20 -5.22 -3.50
N LEU A 13 -11.61 -6.27 -4.03
CA LEU A 13 -11.03 -6.23 -5.37
C LEU A 13 -12.07 -6.00 -6.47
N ARG A 14 -13.22 -6.65 -6.37
CA ARG A 14 -14.30 -6.50 -7.35
C ARG A 14 -15.31 -5.43 -6.96
N GLY A 15 -15.25 -4.93 -5.74
CA GLY A 15 -16.24 -4.03 -5.17
C GLY A 15 -15.67 -2.67 -4.81
N TYR A 16 -15.60 -2.37 -3.52
CA TYR A 16 -15.33 -1.01 -3.06
C TYR A 16 -13.95 -0.48 -3.43
N ALA A 17 -12.95 -1.30 -3.60
CA ALA A 17 -11.62 -0.85 -4.00
C ALA A 17 -11.44 -0.76 -5.53
N TYR A 18 -12.33 -1.36 -6.31
CA TYR A 18 -12.19 -1.40 -7.77
C TYR A 18 -12.08 0.00 -8.40
N PRO A 19 -12.95 0.99 -8.08
CA PRO A 19 -12.82 2.31 -8.67
C PRO A 19 -11.49 2.99 -8.36
N ILE A 20 -10.95 2.74 -7.17
CA ILE A 20 -9.66 3.30 -6.74
C ILE A 20 -8.53 2.65 -7.53
N HIS A 21 -8.54 1.33 -7.63
CA HIS A 21 -7.53 0.61 -8.42
C HIS A 21 -7.56 1.02 -9.88
N LYS A 22 -8.77 1.15 -10.44
CA LYS A 22 -8.93 1.60 -11.83
C LYS A 22 -8.35 3.00 -12.03
N ARG A 23 -8.65 3.93 -11.13
CA ARG A 23 -8.09 5.29 -11.19
C ARG A 23 -6.56 5.26 -11.15
N ASP A 24 -5.98 4.38 -10.33
CA ASP A 24 -4.52 4.29 -10.14
C ASP A 24 -3.85 3.37 -11.16
N GLY A 25 -4.59 2.93 -12.20
CA GLY A 25 -4.04 2.07 -13.25
C GLY A 25 -3.68 0.68 -12.80
N PHE A 26 -4.30 0.20 -11.71
CA PHE A 26 -4.02 -1.10 -11.10
C PHE A 26 -2.55 -1.28 -10.70
N ARG A 27 -1.90 -0.18 -10.33
CA ARG A 27 -0.50 -0.19 -9.90
C ARG A 27 -0.38 0.35 -8.48
N CYS A 28 0.55 -0.24 -7.72
CA CYS A 28 0.89 0.29 -6.40
C CYS A 28 1.46 1.69 -6.54
N VAL A 29 0.89 2.66 -5.84
CA VAL A 29 1.35 4.05 -5.91
C VAL A 29 2.73 4.24 -5.26
N TYR A 30 3.17 3.30 -4.42
CA TYR A 30 4.44 3.42 -3.73
C TYR A 30 5.60 2.77 -4.48
N CYS A 31 5.42 1.57 -5.01
CA CYS A 31 6.51 0.80 -5.63
C CYS A 31 6.30 0.48 -7.10
N GLY A 32 5.12 0.78 -7.64
CA GLY A 32 4.81 0.51 -9.04
C GLY A 32 4.44 -0.93 -9.35
N TRP A 33 4.22 -1.78 -8.33
CA TRP A 33 3.77 -3.16 -8.56
C TRP A 33 2.64 -3.20 -9.57
N ASP A 34 2.80 -4.01 -10.61
CA ASP A 34 1.83 -4.10 -11.69
C ASP A 34 0.76 -5.14 -11.37
N GLY A 35 -0.40 -4.65 -10.96
CA GLY A 35 -1.58 -5.46 -10.69
C GLY A 35 -2.44 -5.73 -11.92
N ASN A 36 -1.99 -5.32 -13.12
CA ASN A 36 -2.71 -5.62 -14.37
C ASN A 36 -2.50 -7.06 -14.83
N GLN A 37 -1.53 -7.74 -14.28
CA GLN A 37 -1.20 -9.10 -14.66
C GLN A 37 -1.80 -10.10 -13.68
N TRP A 38 -2.13 -11.28 -14.20
CA TRP A 38 -2.58 -12.38 -13.37
C TRP A 38 -1.39 -13.19 -12.89
N PRO A 39 -1.28 -13.58 -11.61
CA PRO A 39 -2.24 -13.31 -10.51
C PRO A 39 -1.95 -12.06 -9.70
N ASN A 40 -1.12 -11.17 -10.19
CA ASN A 40 -0.67 -9.98 -9.47
C ASN A 40 -1.82 -9.13 -8.94
N TRP A 41 -2.92 -9.07 -9.69
CA TRP A 41 -4.12 -8.33 -9.31
C TRP A 41 -4.62 -8.71 -7.92
N LEU A 42 -4.48 -9.99 -7.55
CA LEU A 42 -4.92 -10.48 -6.24
C LEU A 42 -4.16 -9.86 -5.06
N PHE A 43 -3.00 -9.27 -5.32
CA PHE A 43 -2.15 -8.68 -4.27
C PHE A 43 -2.34 -7.16 -4.13
N LEU A 44 -3.30 -6.59 -4.84
CA LEU A 44 -3.65 -5.20 -4.65
C LEU A 44 -4.51 -5.05 -3.39
N SER A 45 -4.27 -3.95 -2.68
CA SER A 45 -5.06 -3.54 -1.53
C SER A 45 -5.31 -2.05 -1.62
N TRP A 46 -6.27 -1.56 -0.86
CA TRP A 46 -6.46 -0.13 -0.74
C TRP A 46 -5.82 0.37 0.54
N ASP A 47 -5.26 1.55 0.47
CA ASP A 47 -4.53 2.15 1.57
C ASP A 47 -5.12 3.51 1.90
N HIS A 48 -5.46 3.70 3.16
CA HIS A 48 -5.91 5.00 3.67
C HIS A 48 -4.67 5.87 3.92
N LEU A 49 -4.62 7.02 3.27
CA LEU A 49 -3.53 7.97 3.49
C LEU A 49 -3.62 8.68 4.82
N LEU A 50 -4.82 8.77 5.39
CA LEU A 50 -5.10 9.48 6.62
C LEU A 50 -5.34 8.49 7.76
N PRO A 51 -5.01 8.88 9.01
CA PRO A 51 -5.14 7.98 10.15
C PRO A 51 -6.60 7.71 10.53
N PRO A 52 -6.84 6.64 11.30
CA PRO A 52 -8.17 6.39 11.85
C PRO A 52 -8.68 7.60 12.63
N GLY A 53 -9.97 7.92 12.44
CA GLY A 53 -10.60 9.05 13.10
C GLY A 53 -10.49 10.37 12.38
N HIS A 54 -9.66 10.48 11.35
CA HIS A 54 -9.58 11.70 10.56
C HIS A 54 -10.87 11.90 9.75
N ALA A 55 -11.36 13.15 9.70
CA ALA A 55 -12.64 13.47 9.05
C ALA A 55 -12.67 13.10 7.56
N ASP A 56 -11.52 13.18 6.87
CA ASP A 56 -11.42 12.95 5.44
C ASP A 56 -10.93 11.56 5.08
N ARG A 57 -10.74 10.70 6.07
CA ARG A 57 -10.12 9.39 5.88
C ARG A 57 -10.78 8.53 4.81
N ASN A 58 -12.10 8.59 4.71
CA ASN A 58 -12.86 7.77 3.79
C ASN A 58 -13.20 8.46 2.47
N LYS A 59 -12.66 9.63 2.22
CA LYS A 59 -12.78 10.26 0.92
C LYS A 59 -11.93 9.55 -0.10
N CYS A 60 -12.46 9.32 -1.30
CA CYS A 60 -11.78 8.57 -2.35
C CYS A 60 -10.39 9.11 -2.69
N GLU A 61 -10.25 10.42 -2.67
CA GLU A 61 -8.97 11.07 -2.96
C GLU A 61 -7.86 10.75 -1.95
N PHE A 62 -8.25 10.36 -0.73
CA PHE A 62 -7.32 9.97 0.33
C PHE A 62 -7.19 8.45 0.49
N ILE A 63 -7.69 7.70 -0.47
CA ILE A 63 -7.53 6.24 -0.51
C ILE A 63 -6.84 5.89 -1.81
N VAL A 64 -5.78 5.11 -1.74
CA VAL A 64 -4.95 4.80 -2.90
C VAL A 64 -4.72 3.29 -3.03
N THR A 65 -4.28 2.89 -4.22
CA THR A 65 -3.88 1.51 -4.48
C THR A 65 -2.48 1.26 -3.94
N ALA A 66 -2.33 0.19 -3.18
CA ALA A 66 -1.04 -0.29 -2.72
C ALA A 66 -0.99 -1.81 -2.90
N CYS A 67 0.20 -2.34 -3.20
CA CYS A 67 0.37 -3.77 -3.07
C CYS A 67 0.36 -4.13 -1.58
N ARG A 68 0.03 -5.37 -1.26
CA ARG A 68 -0.07 -5.79 0.15
C ARG A 68 1.21 -5.54 0.93
N LEU A 69 2.35 -5.75 0.30
CA LEU A 69 3.63 -5.54 0.96
C LEU A 69 3.81 -4.08 1.36
N CYS A 70 3.63 -3.14 0.42
CA CYS A 70 3.78 -1.73 0.73
C CYS A 70 2.79 -1.26 1.78
N ASN A 71 1.55 -1.75 1.71
CA ASN A 71 0.54 -1.40 2.71
C ASN A 71 0.97 -1.86 4.11
N GLU A 72 1.48 -3.07 4.24
CA GLU A 72 1.93 -3.58 5.53
C GLU A 72 3.18 -2.86 6.05
N LEU A 73 4.08 -2.46 5.16
CA LEU A 73 5.36 -1.88 5.57
C LEU A 73 5.24 -0.51 6.25
N HIS A 74 4.14 0.22 6.04
CA HIS A 74 3.94 1.48 6.72
C HIS A 74 2.85 1.44 7.80
N ASN A 75 2.22 0.30 8.00
CA ASN A 75 1.20 0.14 9.02
C ASN A 75 1.74 0.53 10.40
N ARG A 76 0.87 1.16 11.20
CA ARG A 76 1.18 1.59 12.58
C ARG A 76 2.22 2.70 12.65
N THR A 77 2.67 3.22 11.53
CA THR A 77 3.57 4.38 11.53
C THR A 77 2.72 5.65 11.53
N LYS A 78 3.06 6.58 12.41
CA LYS A 78 2.39 7.86 12.47
C LYS A 78 3.09 8.84 11.53
N PHE A 79 2.31 9.50 10.70
CA PHE A 79 2.79 10.53 9.79
C PHE A 79 2.12 11.85 10.11
N ASP A 80 2.82 12.94 9.91
CA ASP A 80 2.20 14.25 9.94
C ASP A 80 1.40 14.45 8.66
N VAL A 81 0.08 14.52 8.78
CA VAL A 81 -0.82 14.62 7.63
C VAL A 81 -1.46 16.00 7.47
N GLU A 82 -1.19 16.90 8.41
CA GLU A 82 -1.87 18.19 8.46
C GLU A 82 -1.62 19.03 7.20
N GLY A 83 -2.71 19.43 6.54
CA GLY A 83 -2.63 20.31 5.37
C GLY A 83 -2.01 19.68 4.13
N LYS A 84 -1.80 18.38 4.08
CA LYS A 84 -1.14 17.71 2.96
C LYS A 84 -2.13 17.18 1.95
N THR A 85 -1.75 17.29 0.68
CA THR A 85 -2.49 16.69 -0.42
C THR A 85 -2.26 15.18 -0.47
N PRO A 86 -3.12 14.42 -1.17
CA PRO A 86 -2.88 12.99 -1.35
C PRO A 86 -1.50 12.68 -1.94
N ARG A 87 -1.08 13.45 -2.92
CA ARG A 87 0.24 13.26 -3.54
C ARG A 87 1.37 13.46 -2.55
N GLU A 88 1.28 14.52 -1.74
CA GLU A 88 2.29 14.78 -0.71
C GLU A 88 2.34 13.66 0.33
N LEU A 89 1.19 13.11 0.69
CA LEU A 89 1.11 12.00 1.63
C LEU A 89 1.74 10.73 1.04
N ILE A 90 1.50 10.43 -0.23
CA ILE A 90 2.14 9.31 -0.91
C ILE A 90 3.66 9.47 -0.90
N GLU A 91 4.14 10.65 -1.26
CA GLU A 91 5.57 10.93 -1.34
C GLU A 91 6.24 10.93 0.03
N GLN A 92 5.51 11.28 1.09
CA GLN A 92 6.00 11.21 2.46
C GLN A 92 6.18 9.76 2.92
N LYS A 93 5.26 8.88 2.54
CA LYS A 93 5.30 7.47 2.96
C LYS A 93 6.29 6.64 2.17
N ARG A 94 6.50 6.97 0.90
CA ARG A 94 7.32 6.16 -0.01
C ARG A 94 8.74 5.91 0.51
N PRO A 95 9.51 6.91 0.98
CA PRO A 95 10.87 6.65 1.46
C PRO A 95 10.93 5.64 2.60
N LEU A 96 10.00 5.71 3.54
CA LEU A 96 9.93 4.76 4.64
C LEU A 96 9.67 3.34 4.14
N ILE A 97 8.70 3.20 3.25
CA ILE A 97 8.34 1.90 2.67
C ILE A 97 9.53 1.30 1.93
N LEU A 98 10.18 2.08 1.09
CA LEU A 98 11.33 1.62 0.32
C LEU A 98 12.52 1.27 1.21
N GLN A 99 12.73 2.03 2.29
CA GLN A 99 13.76 1.73 3.27
C GLN A 99 13.50 0.37 3.94
N ARG A 100 12.28 0.13 4.38
CA ARG A 100 11.92 -1.14 5.01
C ARG A 100 12.03 -2.31 4.04
N ARG A 101 11.67 -2.11 2.78
CA ARG A 101 11.88 -3.15 1.75
C ARG A 101 13.36 -3.49 1.58
N ARG A 102 14.22 -2.49 1.58
CA ARG A 102 15.67 -2.72 1.49
C ARG A 102 16.19 -3.52 2.67
N GLU A 103 15.69 -3.25 3.85
CA GLU A 103 16.08 -4.00 5.05
C GLU A 103 15.70 -5.47 4.95
N TYR A 104 14.47 -5.76 4.52
CA TYR A 104 14.03 -7.13 4.29
C TYR A 104 14.81 -7.81 3.18
N LYS A 105 15.10 -7.09 2.10
CA LYS A 105 15.89 -7.63 0.99
C LYS A 105 17.30 -7.99 1.44
N ALA A 106 17.93 -7.14 2.26
CA ALA A 106 19.25 -7.42 2.80
C ALA A 106 19.25 -8.69 3.65
N PHE A 107 18.25 -8.84 4.52
CA PHE A 107 18.10 -10.06 5.31
C PHE A 107 17.92 -11.29 4.43
N TRP A 108 17.05 -11.18 3.43
CA TRP A 108 16.81 -12.26 2.49
C TRP A 108 18.08 -12.67 1.75
N GLU A 109 18.82 -11.69 1.23
CA GLU A 109 20.07 -11.96 0.51
C GLU A 109 21.12 -12.62 1.41
N GLN A 110 21.20 -12.19 2.65
CA GLN A 110 22.20 -12.69 3.59
C GLN A 110 21.86 -14.08 4.14
N HIS A 111 20.60 -14.37 4.40
CA HIS A 111 20.19 -15.56 5.14
C HIS A 111 19.32 -16.51 4.35
N VAL A 112 18.34 -16.03 3.62
CA VAL A 112 17.35 -16.87 2.95
C VAL A 112 17.88 -17.38 1.62
N ALA A 113 18.39 -16.48 0.78
CA ALA A 113 18.93 -16.85 -0.52
C ALA A 113 20.16 -17.77 -0.40
N THR A 114 20.98 -17.54 0.60
CA THR A 114 22.19 -18.34 0.87
C THR A 114 21.91 -19.58 1.70
N ARG A 115 20.72 -19.66 2.31
CA ARG A 115 20.36 -20.69 3.30
C ARG A 115 21.28 -20.71 4.52
N GLN A 116 21.86 -19.57 4.84
CA GLN A 116 22.69 -19.37 6.03
C GLN A 116 21.88 -18.63 7.08
N TYR A 117 20.97 -19.35 7.72
CA TYR A 117 20.00 -18.79 8.64
C TYR A 117 20.67 -18.20 9.87
N PRO A 118 20.12 -17.10 10.41
CA PRO A 118 20.66 -16.55 11.65
C PRO A 118 20.46 -17.50 12.82
N PRO A 119 21.32 -17.43 13.85
CA PRO A 119 21.12 -18.24 15.04
C PRO A 119 19.76 -18.01 15.67
N GLU A 120 19.12 -19.07 16.10
CA GLU A 120 17.89 -18.95 16.87
C GLU A 120 18.22 -18.42 18.27
N GLU A 121 17.36 -17.50 18.75
CA GLU A 121 17.47 -17.01 20.10
C GLU A 121 16.95 -18.05 21.08
N PRO A 122 17.62 -18.23 22.27
CA PRO A 122 17.16 -19.18 23.27
C PRO A 122 15.81 -18.82 23.90
#